data_1a1ee7b8ad90203f3c4c44a98f3b8fa8
#
_entry.id   1a1ee7b8ad90203f3c4c44a98f3b8fa8
#
_cell.length_a   1.000
_cell.length_b   1.000
_cell.length_c   1.000
_cell.angle_alpha   90.00
_cell.angle_beta   90.00
_cell.angle_gamma   90.00
#
_symmetry.space_group_name_H-M   'P 1'
#
loop_
_entity.id
_entity.type
_entity.pdbx_description
1 polymer ?
#
loop_
_entity_poly.entity_id
_entity_poly.type
_entity_poly.pdbx_seq_one_letter_code
_entity_poly.pdbx_strand_id
1 'polypeptide(L)'
;ITAVKAVYYSATGNTEAVVTRIAKRIAERLGVSVESYDFTLPENRTQLQNFGPSELVVFGTPVYAGRVPNKMLPAVQTLFKGDGTLAVPVVTFGNRNFDNGLIELRNELEHNGFHTIAGAGVVCSHVFSDQIAPGRPDEEDWKILDDFADRAAEKAGSLTEIPAPIQVRGDDPVGPYYTPLGTDGKPAVFLKAKPLTKDGCLRSVRNLCQGLSHGLHKCRGSITGHRYLH
;
A
#
# COMPACT_ATOMS: atom_id res chain seq x y z
N ILE A 1 16.35 -7.18 -16.30
CA ILE A 1 15.00 -7.41 -15.75
C ILE A 1 14.17 -8.15 -16.76
N THR A 2 13.49 -9.23 -16.33
CA THR A 2 12.65 -10.08 -17.18
C THR A 2 11.15 -9.93 -16.88
N ALA A 3 10.79 -9.42 -15.72
CA ALA A 3 9.40 -9.16 -15.33
C ALA A 3 9.31 -8.01 -14.31
N VAL A 4 8.17 -7.31 -14.30
CA VAL A 4 7.81 -6.33 -13.28
C VAL A 4 6.63 -6.87 -12.48
N LYS A 5 6.67 -6.72 -11.16
CA LYS A 5 5.61 -7.16 -10.24
C LYS A 5 5.01 -5.93 -9.54
N ALA A 6 3.71 -5.77 -9.62
CA ALA A 6 2.93 -4.78 -8.87
C ALA A 6 2.39 -5.43 -7.60
N VAL A 7 2.97 -5.13 -6.45
CA VAL A 7 2.57 -5.72 -5.16
C VAL A 7 1.93 -4.62 -4.31
N TYR A 8 0.70 -4.83 -3.84
CA TYR A 8 0.03 -3.75 -3.12
C TYR A 8 -1.01 -4.22 -2.10
N TYR A 9 -1.16 -3.38 -1.06
CA TYR A 9 -2.32 -3.33 -0.19
C TYR A 9 -3.14 -2.08 -0.54
N SER A 10 -4.42 -2.24 -0.91
CA SER A 10 -5.26 -1.14 -1.37
C SER A 10 -6.72 -1.29 -0.94
N ALA A 11 -7.08 -0.72 0.21
CA ALA A 11 -8.44 -0.84 0.77
C ALA A 11 -9.51 -0.12 -0.07
N THR A 12 -9.14 0.90 -0.83
CA THR A 12 -10.07 1.79 -1.56
C THR A 12 -9.70 2.00 -3.03
N GLY A 13 -8.75 1.22 -3.56
CA GLY A 13 -8.32 1.29 -4.95
C GLY A 13 -7.21 2.32 -5.26
N ASN A 14 -6.96 3.30 -4.40
CA ASN A 14 -5.98 4.36 -4.68
C ASN A 14 -4.55 3.83 -4.82
N THR A 15 -4.09 3.02 -3.87
CA THR A 15 -2.74 2.43 -3.92
C THR A 15 -2.59 1.50 -5.12
N GLU A 16 -3.60 0.68 -5.39
CA GLU A 16 -3.66 -0.18 -6.57
C GLU A 16 -3.47 0.62 -7.86
N ALA A 17 -4.27 1.68 -8.05
CA ALA A 17 -4.21 2.52 -9.25
C ALA A 17 -2.81 3.10 -9.46
N VAL A 18 -2.18 3.62 -8.40
CA VAL A 18 -0.83 4.20 -8.47
C VAL A 18 0.22 3.14 -8.76
N VAL A 19 0.24 2.05 -8.00
CA VAL A 19 1.26 0.99 -8.11
C VAL A 19 1.18 0.29 -9.46
N THR A 20 -0.03 -0.05 -9.92
CA THR A 20 -0.22 -0.71 -11.21
C THR A 20 0.14 0.18 -12.38
N ARG A 21 -0.12 1.51 -12.30
CA ARG A 21 0.31 2.44 -13.36
C ARG A 21 1.82 2.53 -13.44
N ILE A 22 2.52 2.74 -12.31
CA ILE A 22 3.98 2.79 -12.26
C ILE A 22 4.57 1.48 -12.79
N ALA A 23 4.08 0.32 -12.32
CA ALA A 23 4.58 -0.98 -12.74
C ALA A 23 4.38 -1.24 -14.24
N LYS A 24 3.21 -0.90 -14.78
CA LYS A 24 2.92 -1.01 -16.22
C LYS A 24 3.86 -0.13 -17.03
N ARG A 25 4.03 1.12 -16.62
CA ARG A 25 4.91 2.05 -17.35
C ARG A 25 6.36 1.58 -17.33
N ILE A 26 6.87 1.09 -16.20
CA ILE A 26 8.21 0.49 -16.11
C ILE A 26 8.32 -0.73 -17.04
N ALA A 27 7.33 -1.61 -17.02
CA ALA A 27 7.32 -2.82 -17.86
C ALA A 27 7.31 -2.47 -19.37
N GLU A 28 6.51 -1.49 -19.77
CA GLU A 28 6.48 -0.97 -21.14
C GLU A 28 7.85 -0.44 -21.60
N ARG A 29 8.51 0.34 -20.73
CA ARG A 29 9.85 0.91 -21.02
C ARG A 29 10.93 -0.16 -21.12
N LEU A 30 10.84 -1.22 -20.33
CA LEU A 30 11.79 -2.33 -20.33
C LEU A 30 11.45 -3.42 -21.35
N GLY A 31 10.25 -3.39 -21.97
CA GLY A 31 9.80 -4.40 -22.93
C GLY A 31 9.53 -5.77 -22.28
N VAL A 32 9.05 -5.79 -21.04
CA VAL A 32 8.82 -7.01 -20.25
C VAL A 32 7.38 -7.13 -19.78
N SER A 33 6.99 -8.31 -19.25
CA SER A 33 5.66 -8.54 -18.68
C SER A 33 5.47 -7.84 -17.33
N VAL A 34 4.20 -7.56 -16.99
CA VAL A 34 3.80 -7.08 -15.66
C VAL A 34 2.76 -8.04 -15.08
N GLU A 35 2.91 -8.36 -13.81
CA GLU A 35 1.95 -9.15 -13.02
C GLU A 35 1.61 -8.40 -11.73
N SER A 36 0.38 -8.60 -11.23
CA SER A 36 -0.08 -7.95 -10.00
C SER A 36 -0.32 -8.97 -8.89
N TYR A 37 0.06 -8.60 -7.67
CA TYR A 37 -0.23 -9.33 -6.44
C TYR A 37 -0.91 -8.41 -5.44
N ASP A 38 -2.21 -8.58 -5.29
CA ASP A 38 -3.04 -7.87 -4.31
C ASP A 38 -3.09 -8.65 -3.01
N PHE A 39 -2.48 -8.11 -1.93
CA PHE A 39 -2.54 -8.69 -0.59
C PHE A 39 -3.53 -7.97 0.34
N THR A 40 -4.53 -7.28 -0.21
CA THR A 40 -5.53 -6.53 0.55
C THR A 40 -6.40 -7.45 1.39
N LEU A 41 -6.81 -8.58 0.85
CA LEU A 41 -7.67 -9.53 1.55
C LEU A 41 -6.84 -10.56 2.36
N PRO A 42 -7.34 -11.01 3.52
CA PRO A 42 -6.62 -11.97 4.37
C PRO A 42 -6.26 -13.28 3.67
N GLU A 43 -7.13 -13.77 2.81
CA GLU A 43 -6.88 -14.99 2.02
C GLU A 43 -5.67 -14.90 1.11
N ASN A 44 -5.31 -13.68 0.67
CA ASN A 44 -4.15 -13.42 -0.17
C ASN A 44 -2.85 -13.23 0.65
N ARG A 45 -2.91 -13.34 1.98
CA ARG A 45 -1.77 -13.20 2.90
C ARG A 45 -1.41 -14.51 3.58
N THR A 46 -1.61 -15.63 2.91
CA THR A 46 -1.41 -16.97 3.48
C THR A 46 -0.14 -17.66 2.98
N GLN A 47 0.49 -17.14 1.94
CA GLN A 47 1.63 -17.76 1.29
C GLN A 47 2.80 -16.80 1.16
N LEU A 48 4.00 -17.32 1.37
CA LEU A 48 5.25 -16.62 1.11
C LEU A 48 5.39 -16.34 -0.39
N GLN A 49 5.75 -15.11 -0.72
CA GLN A 49 6.04 -14.65 -2.07
C GLN A 49 7.55 -14.43 -2.19
N ASN A 50 8.19 -15.15 -3.09
CA ASN A 50 9.62 -15.02 -3.37
C ASN A 50 9.82 -14.37 -4.74
N PHE A 51 10.77 -13.46 -4.81
CA PHE A 51 11.11 -12.72 -6.01
C PHE A 51 12.59 -12.88 -6.31
N GLY A 52 12.92 -13.11 -7.57
CA GLY A 52 14.29 -13.36 -8.03
C GLY A 52 15.05 -12.10 -8.44
N PRO A 53 16.35 -12.22 -8.73
CA PRO A 53 17.22 -11.09 -9.07
C PRO A 53 16.91 -10.47 -10.45
N SER A 54 16.18 -11.17 -11.31
CA SER A 54 15.74 -10.66 -12.62
C SER A 54 14.37 -9.98 -12.59
N GLU A 55 13.75 -9.83 -11.43
CA GLU A 55 12.46 -9.17 -11.27
C GLU A 55 12.62 -7.78 -10.67
N LEU A 56 11.70 -6.88 -11.02
CA LEU A 56 11.55 -5.58 -10.39
C LEU A 56 10.17 -5.51 -9.72
N VAL A 57 10.15 -5.15 -8.44
CA VAL A 57 8.91 -5.08 -7.66
C VAL A 57 8.55 -3.62 -7.37
N VAL A 58 7.38 -3.18 -7.85
CA VAL A 58 6.76 -1.94 -7.39
C VAL A 58 5.85 -2.29 -6.22
N PHE A 59 6.26 -1.92 -5.01
CA PHE A 59 5.59 -2.33 -3.77
C PHE A 59 4.88 -1.16 -3.11
N GLY A 60 3.56 -1.24 -2.95
CA GLY A 60 2.77 -0.13 -2.43
C GLY A 60 1.89 -0.43 -1.24
N THR A 61 1.84 0.56 -0.32
CA THR A 61 0.91 0.60 0.79
C THR A 61 0.34 2.00 0.98
N PRO A 62 -0.88 2.17 1.51
CA PRO A 62 -1.30 3.46 2.03
C PRO A 62 -0.53 3.80 3.31
N VAL A 63 -0.57 5.07 3.69
CA VAL A 63 -0.04 5.54 4.98
C VAL A 63 -1.19 5.69 5.98
N TYR A 64 -1.10 4.99 7.10
CA TYR A 64 -2.02 5.14 8.23
C TYR A 64 -1.26 5.65 9.45
N ALA A 65 -1.72 6.77 9.99
CA ALA A 65 -1.08 7.42 11.12
C ALA A 65 0.45 7.62 10.95
N GLY A 66 0.85 8.03 9.74
CA GLY A 66 2.23 8.36 9.41
C GLY A 66 3.16 7.19 9.11
N ARG A 67 2.65 5.95 9.05
CA ARG A 67 3.43 4.72 8.87
C ARG A 67 2.74 3.72 7.94
N VAL A 68 3.42 2.65 7.60
CA VAL A 68 2.80 1.45 7.01
C VAL A 68 1.68 0.97 7.93
N PRO A 69 0.49 0.60 7.40
CA PRO A 69 -0.64 0.20 8.25
C PRO A 69 -0.25 -0.91 9.24
N ASN A 70 -0.46 -0.68 10.53
CA ASN A 70 0.01 -1.56 11.61
C ASN A 70 -0.48 -3.02 11.48
N LYS A 71 -1.63 -3.23 10.86
CA LYS A 71 -2.15 -4.58 10.58
C LYS A 71 -1.52 -5.25 9.38
N MET A 72 -0.89 -4.46 8.49
CA MET A 72 -0.22 -4.95 7.28
C MET A 72 1.28 -5.10 7.47
N LEU A 73 1.88 -4.34 8.39
CA LEU A 73 3.31 -4.37 8.64
C LEU A 73 3.85 -5.80 8.89
N PRO A 74 3.21 -6.66 9.70
CA PRO A 74 3.66 -8.05 9.85
C PRO A 74 3.66 -8.85 8.54
N ALA A 75 2.69 -8.63 7.67
CA ALA A 75 2.66 -9.29 6.36
C ALA A 75 3.81 -8.80 5.45
N VAL A 76 4.07 -7.48 5.45
CA VAL A 76 5.22 -6.91 4.72
C VAL A 76 6.54 -7.51 5.21
N GLN A 77 6.71 -7.65 6.51
CA GLN A 77 7.92 -8.18 7.14
C GLN A 77 8.17 -9.67 6.86
N THR A 78 7.10 -10.45 6.71
CA THR A 78 7.24 -11.91 6.72
C THR A 78 6.90 -12.61 5.42
N LEU A 79 6.02 -12.04 4.59
CA LEU A 79 5.46 -12.74 3.43
C LEU A 79 6.15 -12.43 2.10
N PHE A 80 6.98 -11.41 2.04
CA PHE A 80 7.62 -10.99 0.79
C PHE A 80 9.14 -11.08 0.93
N LYS A 81 9.78 -11.88 0.09
CA LYS A 81 11.24 -12.08 0.12
C LYS A 81 11.84 -11.85 -1.26
N GLY A 82 12.85 -11.00 -1.30
CA GLY A 82 13.67 -10.78 -2.48
C GLY A 82 14.98 -11.58 -2.38
N ASP A 83 15.49 -11.97 -3.51
CA ASP A 83 16.84 -12.54 -3.67
C ASP A 83 17.64 -11.65 -4.62
N GLY A 84 18.10 -10.50 -4.12
CA GLY A 84 18.72 -9.47 -4.96
C GLY A 84 17.75 -8.73 -5.89
N THR A 85 16.47 -8.78 -5.60
CA THR A 85 15.39 -8.22 -6.40
C THR A 85 15.37 -6.69 -6.33
N LEU A 86 15.29 -6.00 -7.45
CA LEU A 86 15.10 -4.54 -7.45
C LEU A 86 13.70 -4.16 -6.98
N ALA A 87 13.61 -3.08 -6.20
CA ALA A 87 12.32 -2.61 -5.67
C ALA A 87 12.11 -1.09 -5.79
N VAL A 88 10.85 -0.72 -5.95
CA VAL A 88 10.35 0.66 -5.93
C VAL A 88 9.26 0.76 -4.87
N PRO A 89 9.57 1.14 -3.62
CA PRO A 89 8.57 1.43 -2.60
C PRO A 89 7.71 2.63 -2.98
N VAL A 90 6.39 2.47 -2.82
CA VAL A 90 5.40 3.51 -3.11
C VAL A 90 4.44 3.63 -1.94
N VAL A 91 4.23 4.83 -1.43
CA VAL A 91 3.20 5.08 -0.42
C VAL A 91 2.16 6.07 -0.92
N THR A 92 0.90 5.82 -0.60
CA THR A 92 -0.21 6.73 -0.91
C THR A 92 -0.78 7.34 0.37
N PHE A 93 -1.15 8.62 0.34
CA PHE A 93 -1.65 9.32 1.52
C PHE A 93 -2.66 10.41 1.16
N GLY A 94 -3.53 10.74 2.12
CA GLY A 94 -4.62 11.70 1.96
C GLY A 94 -4.22 13.17 2.23
N ASN A 95 -3.15 13.66 1.61
CA ASN A 95 -2.72 15.07 1.58
C ASN A 95 -2.27 15.72 2.91
N ARG A 96 -2.22 15.02 4.04
CA ARG A 96 -1.59 15.60 5.23
C ARG A 96 -0.07 15.50 5.16
N ASN A 97 0.43 14.30 5.26
CA ASN A 97 1.85 13.94 5.22
C ASN A 97 1.96 12.40 5.17
N PHE A 98 3.03 11.87 4.60
CA PHE A 98 3.34 10.44 4.67
C PHE A 98 4.32 10.09 5.81
N ASP A 99 4.81 11.09 6.54
CA ASP A 99 5.71 10.97 7.68
C ASP A 99 6.79 9.89 7.47
N ASN A 100 6.74 8.82 8.25
CA ASN A 100 7.71 7.71 8.18
C ASN A 100 7.26 6.54 7.28
N GLY A 101 6.10 6.63 6.62
CA GLY A 101 5.55 5.51 5.83
C GLY A 101 6.48 5.03 4.72
N LEU A 102 7.13 5.95 3.99
CA LEU A 102 8.01 5.60 2.88
C LEU A 102 9.33 4.99 3.37
N ILE A 103 9.95 5.60 4.38
CA ILE A 103 11.22 5.08 4.92
C ILE A 103 11.02 3.73 5.60
N GLU A 104 9.91 3.53 6.31
CA GLU A 104 9.57 2.23 6.90
C GLU A 104 9.40 1.16 5.82
N LEU A 105 8.61 1.44 4.79
CA LEU A 105 8.41 0.49 3.69
C LEU A 105 9.76 0.17 2.99
N ARG A 106 10.59 1.18 2.74
CA ARG A 106 11.93 0.99 2.18
C ARG A 106 12.79 0.09 3.07
N ASN A 107 12.83 0.36 4.37
CA ASN A 107 13.62 -0.42 5.32
C ASN A 107 13.17 -1.89 5.38
N GLU A 108 11.86 -2.13 5.40
CA GLU A 108 11.33 -3.49 5.43
C GLU A 108 11.65 -4.27 4.14
N LEU A 109 11.60 -3.60 2.98
CA LEU A 109 12.00 -4.24 1.72
C LEU A 109 13.49 -4.57 1.71
N GLU A 110 14.36 -3.66 2.13
CA GLU A 110 15.81 -3.92 2.22
C GLU A 110 16.12 -5.09 3.19
N HIS A 111 15.46 -5.13 4.36
CA HIS A 111 15.59 -6.24 5.30
C HIS A 111 15.14 -7.59 4.72
N ASN A 112 14.21 -7.54 3.80
CA ASN A 112 13.65 -8.71 3.14
C ASN A 112 14.43 -9.15 1.88
N GLY A 113 15.60 -8.56 1.61
CA GLY A 113 16.47 -8.95 0.49
C GLY A 113 16.13 -8.29 -0.85
N PHE A 114 15.32 -7.22 -0.83
CA PHE A 114 15.15 -6.33 -1.98
C PHE A 114 16.19 -5.21 -1.97
N HIS A 115 16.44 -4.63 -3.15
CA HIS A 115 17.30 -3.47 -3.33
C HIS A 115 16.50 -2.31 -3.91
N THR A 116 16.31 -1.28 -3.11
CA THR A 116 15.47 -0.15 -3.51
C THR A 116 16.23 0.79 -4.46
N ILE A 117 15.62 1.12 -5.60
CA ILE A 117 16.24 1.95 -6.65
C ILE A 117 15.57 3.31 -6.84
N ALA A 118 14.30 3.43 -6.52
CA ALA A 118 13.51 4.65 -6.55
C ALA A 118 12.41 4.54 -5.49
N GLY A 119 11.76 5.63 -5.10
CA GLY A 119 10.64 5.61 -4.16
C GLY A 119 9.72 6.80 -4.34
N ALA A 120 8.42 6.64 -4.07
CA ALA A 120 7.44 7.70 -4.24
C ALA A 120 6.44 7.78 -3.08
N GLY A 121 6.12 9.02 -2.66
CA GLY A 121 4.97 9.34 -1.83
C GLY A 121 3.93 10.08 -2.67
N VAL A 122 2.74 9.52 -2.84
CA VAL A 122 1.71 10.00 -3.77
C VAL A 122 0.48 10.47 -3.03
N VAL A 123 0.08 11.72 -3.28
CA VAL A 123 -1.17 12.27 -2.75
C VAL A 123 -2.35 11.62 -3.48
N CYS A 124 -3.32 11.16 -2.70
CA CYS A 124 -4.58 10.63 -3.22
C CYS A 124 -5.76 11.29 -2.51
N SER A 125 -6.94 11.22 -3.12
CA SER A 125 -8.18 11.66 -2.48
C SER A 125 -8.34 11.04 -1.10
N HIS A 126 -8.68 11.87 -0.11
CA HIS A 126 -8.78 11.42 1.27
C HIS A 126 -10.01 10.51 1.47
N VAL A 127 -9.84 9.37 2.14
CA VAL A 127 -10.90 8.35 2.27
C VAL A 127 -12.10 8.83 3.10
N PHE A 128 -11.86 9.71 4.08
CA PHE A 128 -12.90 10.19 5.00
C PHE A 128 -13.46 11.58 4.65
N SER A 129 -13.00 12.20 3.55
CA SER A 129 -13.43 13.53 3.17
C SER A 129 -13.29 13.74 1.66
N ASP A 130 -14.36 14.09 1.02
CA ASP A 130 -14.42 14.48 -0.40
C ASP A 130 -13.91 15.91 -0.66
N GLN A 131 -13.58 16.65 0.40
CA GLN A 131 -13.04 18.02 0.34
C GLN A 131 -11.51 18.06 0.41
N ILE A 132 -10.87 16.96 0.80
CA ILE A 132 -9.41 16.89 0.96
C ILE A 132 -8.81 16.14 -0.23
N ALA A 133 -8.01 16.86 -1.03
CA ALA A 133 -7.39 16.36 -2.26
C ALA A 133 -8.40 15.67 -3.21
N PRO A 134 -9.56 16.30 -3.51
CA PRO A 134 -10.56 15.69 -4.37
C PRO A 134 -9.98 15.42 -5.76
N GLY A 135 -10.27 14.24 -6.31
CA GLY A 135 -9.84 13.87 -7.66
C GLY A 135 -8.34 13.56 -7.81
N ARG A 136 -7.56 13.52 -6.70
CA ARG A 136 -6.14 13.14 -6.77
C ARG A 136 -5.94 11.62 -6.70
N PRO A 137 -4.99 11.08 -7.49
CA PRO A 137 -4.12 11.74 -8.46
C PRO A 137 -4.88 12.27 -9.67
N ASP A 138 -4.58 13.51 -10.07
CA ASP A 138 -5.13 14.14 -11.27
C ASP A 138 -4.23 13.93 -12.51
N GLU A 139 -4.57 14.57 -13.63
CA GLU A 139 -3.81 14.42 -14.89
C GLU A 139 -2.34 14.88 -14.76
N GLU A 140 -2.07 15.90 -13.96
CA GLU A 140 -0.71 16.39 -13.74
C GLU A 140 0.09 15.41 -12.86
N ASP A 141 -0.54 14.88 -11.81
CA ASP A 141 0.05 13.83 -10.98
C ASP A 141 0.42 12.61 -11.82
N TRP A 142 -0.49 12.18 -12.70
CA TRP A 142 -0.24 11.03 -13.57
C TRP A 142 0.93 11.25 -14.52
N LYS A 143 1.12 12.45 -15.06
CA LYS A 143 2.31 12.79 -15.87
C LYS A 143 3.59 12.70 -15.05
N ILE A 144 3.57 13.26 -13.83
CA ILE A 144 4.73 13.19 -12.91
C ILE A 144 5.05 11.73 -12.57
N LEU A 145 4.04 10.89 -12.35
CA LEU A 145 4.23 9.47 -12.06
C LEU A 145 4.74 8.67 -13.26
N ASP A 146 4.31 9.01 -14.47
CA ASP A 146 4.83 8.43 -15.70
C ASP A 146 6.32 8.79 -15.90
N ASP A 147 6.69 10.06 -15.70
CA ASP A 147 8.10 10.50 -15.74
C ASP A 147 8.95 9.84 -14.65
N PHE A 148 8.40 9.66 -13.45
CA PHE A 148 9.05 8.91 -12.38
C PHE A 148 9.29 7.45 -12.78
N ALA A 149 8.28 6.80 -13.36
CA ALA A 149 8.37 5.42 -13.80
C ALA A 149 9.39 5.25 -14.95
N ASP A 150 9.44 6.19 -15.89
CA ASP A 150 10.42 6.21 -16.99
C ASP A 150 11.86 6.28 -16.45
N ARG A 151 12.12 7.18 -15.50
CA ARG A 151 13.44 7.29 -14.85
C ARG A 151 13.78 6.06 -14.01
N ALA A 152 12.80 5.46 -13.35
CA ALA A 152 13.01 4.21 -12.60
C ALA A 152 13.37 3.05 -13.53
N ALA A 153 12.71 2.96 -14.69
CA ALA A 153 13.02 1.96 -15.72
C ALA A 153 14.41 2.15 -16.30
N GLU A 154 14.78 3.39 -16.65
CA GLU A 154 16.12 3.73 -17.15
C GLU A 154 17.19 3.34 -16.14
N LYS A 155 17.00 3.70 -14.86
CA LYS A 155 17.92 3.31 -13.79
C LYS A 155 18.01 1.79 -13.67
N ALA A 156 16.89 1.07 -13.63
CA ALA A 156 16.88 -0.39 -13.54
C ALA A 156 17.61 -1.07 -14.70
N GLY A 157 17.48 -0.53 -15.92
CA GLY A 157 18.15 -1.03 -17.12
C GLY A 157 19.64 -0.75 -17.18
N SER A 158 20.13 0.29 -16.49
CA SER A 158 21.53 0.72 -16.52
C SER A 158 22.38 0.21 -15.34
N LEU A 159 21.75 -0.39 -14.31
CA LEU A 159 22.49 -0.91 -13.16
C LEU A 159 23.38 -2.08 -13.55
N THR A 160 24.65 -1.99 -13.21
CA THR A 160 25.65 -3.06 -13.36
C THR A 160 26.00 -3.72 -12.02
N GLU A 161 25.68 -3.04 -10.92
CA GLU A 161 25.93 -3.49 -9.55
C GLU A 161 24.70 -3.25 -8.69
N ILE A 162 24.59 -3.98 -7.59
CA ILE A 162 23.55 -3.76 -6.59
C ILE A 162 23.75 -2.39 -5.95
N PRO A 163 22.79 -1.46 -6.05
CA PRO A 163 22.95 -0.12 -5.51
C PRO A 163 22.82 -0.11 -3.99
N ALA A 164 23.41 0.90 -3.35
CA ALA A 164 23.07 1.21 -1.96
C ALA A 164 21.57 1.61 -1.85
N PRO A 165 20.95 1.35 -0.69
CA PRO A 165 19.56 1.75 -0.44
C PRO A 165 19.32 3.23 -0.72
N ILE A 166 18.21 3.56 -1.38
CA ILE A 166 17.87 4.95 -1.67
C ILE A 166 17.66 5.76 -0.39
N GLN A 167 18.04 7.03 -0.44
CA GLN A 167 17.66 7.98 0.61
C GLN A 167 16.24 8.47 0.35
N VAL A 168 15.38 8.36 1.35
CA VAL A 168 14.00 8.84 1.31
C VAL A 168 13.69 9.63 2.58
N ARG A 169 12.67 10.47 2.51
CA ARG A 169 12.20 11.24 3.68
C ARG A 169 11.65 10.32 4.75
N GLY A 170 11.95 10.62 6.01
CA GLY A 170 11.50 9.96 7.22
C GLY A 170 12.60 9.86 8.26
N ASP A 171 12.23 9.43 9.46
CA ASP A 171 13.16 9.21 10.56
C ASP A 171 13.69 7.78 10.54
N ASP A 172 14.99 7.62 10.79
CA ASP A 172 15.61 6.32 10.96
C ASP A 172 16.46 6.34 12.25
N PRO A 173 16.06 5.64 13.31
CA PRO A 173 14.97 4.64 13.38
C PRO A 173 13.56 5.27 13.28
N VAL A 174 12.63 4.49 12.75
CA VAL A 174 11.23 4.91 12.55
C VAL A 174 10.56 5.22 13.89
N GLY A 175 9.95 6.40 14.00
CA GLY A 175 9.23 6.86 15.19
C GLY A 175 7.88 6.15 15.42
N PRO A 176 7.13 6.51 16.47
CA PRO A 176 5.82 5.92 16.77
C PRO A 176 4.76 6.31 15.72
N TYR A 177 3.65 5.60 15.69
CA TYR A 177 2.47 6.01 14.92
C TYR A 177 1.96 7.37 15.40
N TYR A 178 1.58 8.22 14.45
CA TYR A 178 0.98 9.52 14.78
C TYR A 178 -0.29 9.31 15.60
N THR A 179 -0.37 10.02 16.72
CA THR A 179 -1.57 10.05 17.58
C THR A 179 -2.25 11.41 17.39
N PRO A 180 -3.47 11.45 16.82
CA PRO A 180 -4.20 12.70 16.69
C PRO A 180 -4.53 13.29 18.07
N LEU A 181 -4.54 14.61 18.13
CA LEU A 181 -4.96 15.33 19.33
C LEU A 181 -6.44 15.70 19.25
N GLY A 182 -7.13 15.63 20.37
CA GLY A 182 -8.45 16.20 20.53
C GLY A 182 -8.42 17.74 20.59
N THR A 183 -9.60 18.37 20.63
CA THR A 183 -9.73 19.83 20.75
C THR A 183 -9.17 20.39 22.07
N ASP A 184 -9.00 19.53 23.07
CA ASP A 184 -8.38 19.82 24.36
C ASP A 184 -6.84 19.67 24.36
N GLY A 185 -6.24 19.39 23.19
CA GLY A 185 -4.80 19.18 23.04
C GLY A 185 -4.28 17.85 23.59
N LYS A 186 -5.14 16.97 24.09
CA LYS A 186 -4.75 15.65 24.59
C LYS A 186 -4.86 14.59 23.48
N PRO A 187 -4.12 13.46 23.59
CA PRO A 187 -4.28 12.35 22.67
C PRO A 187 -5.75 11.91 22.54
N ALA A 188 -6.23 11.82 21.31
CA ALA A 188 -7.60 11.39 21.04
C ALA A 188 -7.80 9.95 21.47
N VAL A 189 -8.82 9.71 22.30
CA VAL A 189 -9.25 8.37 22.68
C VAL A 189 -10.27 7.91 21.66
N PHE A 190 -9.90 6.94 20.83
CA PHE A 190 -10.84 6.33 19.88
C PHE A 190 -11.86 5.49 20.64
N LEU A 191 -13.14 5.79 20.44
CA LEU A 191 -14.23 4.97 20.96
C LEU A 191 -14.10 3.57 20.34
N LYS A 192 -14.05 2.55 21.19
CA LYS A 192 -14.20 1.15 20.76
C LYS A 192 -15.67 0.86 20.44
N ALA A 193 -16.24 1.63 19.51
CA ALA A 193 -17.60 1.45 19.08
C ALA A 193 -17.70 0.20 18.19
N LYS A 194 -18.66 -0.66 18.48
CA LYS A 194 -19.04 -1.78 17.60
C LYS A 194 -20.19 -1.31 16.71
N PRO A 195 -20.13 -1.57 15.39
CA PRO A 195 -21.28 -1.29 14.54
C PRO A 195 -22.48 -2.16 14.98
N LEU A 196 -23.63 -1.54 15.09
CA LEU A 196 -24.89 -2.23 15.37
C LEU A 196 -25.72 -2.28 14.10
N THR A 197 -26.22 -3.46 13.77
CA THR A 197 -27.17 -3.63 12.67
C THR A 197 -28.58 -3.30 13.16
N LYS A 198 -29.26 -2.39 12.47
CA LYS A 198 -30.69 -2.14 12.71
C LYS A 198 -31.51 -3.21 11.99
N ASP A 199 -32.40 -3.87 12.71
CA ASP A 199 -33.31 -4.85 12.14
C ASP A 199 -34.14 -4.22 11.00
N GLY A 200 -34.31 -4.96 9.91
CA GLY A 200 -35.07 -4.54 8.74
C GLY A 200 -34.37 -3.60 7.79
N CYS A 201 -33.15 -3.11 8.11
CA CYS A 201 -32.39 -2.21 7.23
C CYS A 201 -31.42 -2.92 6.28
N LEU A 202 -31.13 -4.19 6.50
CA LEU A 202 -30.24 -4.99 5.66
C LEU A 202 -31.02 -5.71 4.56
N ARG A 203 -30.87 -5.20 3.34
CA ARG A 203 -31.17 -5.98 2.14
C ARG A 203 -29.90 -6.75 1.78
N SER A 204 -29.95 -7.97 1.37
CA SER A 204 -28.84 -8.83 0.94
C SER A 204 -27.40 -8.28 1.06
N VAL A 205 -26.57 -8.85 1.92
CA VAL A 205 -25.25 -8.32 2.34
C VAL A 205 -24.05 -8.86 1.56
N ARG A 206 -24.21 -9.42 0.38
CA ARG A 206 -23.05 -9.89 -0.43
C ARG A 206 -21.97 -8.82 -0.59
N ASN A 207 -22.38 -7.58 -0.79
CA ASN A 207 -21.46 -6.46 -1.04
C ASN A 207 -20.76 -5.94 0.23
N LEU A 208 -21.30 -6.17 1.43
CA LEU A 208 -20.65 -5.77 2.68
C LEU A 208 -19.41 -6.60 2.97
N CYS A 209 -19.39 -7.87 2.62
CA CYS A 209 -18.25 -8.74 2.83
C CYS A 209 -17.09 -8.44 1.85
N GLN A 210 -17.40 -7.92 0.67
CA GLN A 210 -16.38 -7.50 -0.32
C GLN A 210 -15.77 -6.14 0.01
N GLY A 211 -16.49 -5.25 0.71
CA GLY A 211 -16.01 -3.92 1.09
C GLY A 211 -15.24 -3.87 2.41
N LEU A 212 -15.27 -4.93 3.23
CA LEU A 212 -14.56 -4.96 4.51
C LEU A 212 -13.16 -5.55 4.34
N SER A 213 -12.23 -4.73 3.90
CA SER A 213 -10.81 -5.07 3.66
C SER A 213 -10.02 -5.53 4.89
N HIS A 214 -10.66 -5.64 6.05
CA HIS A 214 -10.01 -5.97 7.32
C HIS A 214 -10.28 -7.39 7.83
N GLY A 215 -10.77 -8.28 6.99
CA GLY A 215 -10.79 -9.72 7.27
C GLY A 215 -11.61 -10.16 8.46
N LEU A 216 -12.62 -9.39 8.86
CA LEU A 216 -13.32 -9.64 10.09
C LEU A 216 -14.53 -10.56 9.95
N HIS A 217 -14.82 -11.16 8.83
CA HIS A 217 -15.84 -12.27 8.82
C HIS A 217 -16.00 -12.91 7.45
N LYS A 218 -15.91 -14.23 7.42
CA LYS A 218 -16.53 -15.05 6.39
C LYS A 218 -18.04 -14.88 6.50
N CYS A 219 -18.67 -14.33 5.48
CA CYS A 219 -20.12 -14.41 5.35
C CYS A 219 -20.52 -15.86 5.15
N ARG A 220 -20.81 -16.58 6.22
CA ARG A 220 -21.43 -17.89 6.17
C ARG A 220 -22.95 -17.72 6.23
N GLY A 221 -23.60 -17.92 5.10
CA GLY A 221 -25.04 -18.11 5.03
C GLY A 221 -25.88 -16.84 5.17
N SER A 222 -27.15 -16.96 4.85
CA SER A 222 -28.21 -15.98 5.05
C SER A 222 -28.21 -15.47 6.50
N ILE A 223 -28.02 -14.16 6.69
CA ILE A 223 -28.14 -13.54 8.00
C ILE A 223 -29.63 -13.48 8.34
N THR A 224 -30.10 -14.53 9.00
CA THR A 224 -31.36 -14.49 9.73
C THR A 224 -31.01 -14.32 11.21
N GLY A 225 -31.32 -13.15 11.78
CA GLY A 225 -31.27 -12.87 13.20
C GLY A 225 -29.90 -12.56 13.81
N HIS A 226 -29.89 -11.51 14.58
CA HIS A 226 -28.92 -11.04 15.58
C HIS A 226 -27.48 -11.58 15.49
N ARG A 227 -26.60 -10.90 14.80
CA ARG A 227 -25.15 -11.07 15.02
C ARG A 227 -24.45 -9.72 15.03
N TYR A 228 -23.71 -9.51 16.09
CA TYR A 228 -22.78 -8.40 16.22
C TYR A 228 -21.64 -8.62 15.25
N LEU A 229 -21.28 -7.57 14.50
CA LEU A 229 -20.00 -7.51 13.82
C LEU A 229 -18.94 -7.14 14.88
N HIS A 230 -18.03 -8.02 15.14
CA HIS A 230 -16.90 -7.79 16.07
C HIS A 230 -15.74 -7.10 15.36
#